data_ee40caeb05643f37d74824b9bfd0b64e
#
_entry.id   ee40caeb05643f37d74824b9bfd0b64e
#
_cell.length_a   1.000
_cell.length_b   1.000
_cell.length_c   1.000
_cell.angle_alpha   90.00
_cell.angle_beta   90.00
_cell.angle_gamma   90.00
#
_symmetry.space_group_name_H-M   'P 1'
#
loop_
_entity.id
_entity.type
_entity.pdbx_description
1 polymer ?
#
loop_
_entity_poly.entity_id
_entity_poly.type
_entity_poly.pdbx_seq_one_letter_code
_entity_poly.pdbx_strand_id
1 'polypeptide(L)'
;TETTLPVVEESLASKGKTRSDFDFSISVMTATGLSEETYQKAIQACKSGIAFYASTPAYKGVLEAHGYGDLQGRLNLLSKEGKWGEMTSLIDDELLNTVAVVAETPEEVADEIKKRYSDQGDRITPAFYSGEEGLASRVISALRD
;
A
#
# COMPACT_ATOMS: atom_id res chain seq x y z
N THR A 1 7.41 0.62 8.38
CA THR A 1 8.58 -0.23 8.66
C THR A 1 9.30 0.14 9.94
N GLU A 2 9.52 1.43 10.21
CA GLU A 2 10.19 1.91 11.46
C GLU A 2 9.52 1.42 12.75
N THR A 3 8.22 1.15 12.70
CA THR A 3 7.48 0.64 13.87
C THR A 3 7.37 -0.88 13.85
N THR A 4 7.13 -1.48 12.69
CA THR A 4 6.77 -2.90 12.59
C THR A 4 7.99 -3.83 12.68
N LEU A 5 9.08 -3.50 11.98
CA LEU A 5 10.27 -4.35 11.96
C LEU A 5 10.89 -4.53 13.36
N PRO A 6 11.10 -3.48 14.17
CA PRO A 6 11.63 -3.66 15.53
C PRO A 6 10.76 -4.58 16.41
N VAL A 7 9.44 -4.48 16.30
CA VAL A 7 8.50 -5.35 17.06
C VAL A 7 8.62 -6.80 16.59
N VAL A 8 8.77 -7.05 15.29
CA VAL A 8 8.97 -8.41 14.76
C VAL A 8 10.29 -8.99 15.24
N GLU A 9 11.38 -8.23 15.19
CA GLU A 9 12.70 -8.64 15.63
C GLU A 9 12.74 -8.95 17.13
N GLU A 10 12.15 -8.10 17.96
CA GLU A 10 12.03 -8.33 19.39
C GLU A 10 11.22 -9.60 19.71
N SER A 11 10.10 -9.82 19.00
CA SER A 11 9.28 -11.02 19.13
C SER A 11 10.04 -12.28 18.74
N LEU A 12 10.83 -12.25 17.68
CA LEU A 12 11.67 -13.37 17.24
C LEU A 12 12.75 -13.68 18.27
N ALA A 13 13.47 -12.65 18.72
CA ALA A 13 14.52 -12.77 19.73
C ALA A 13 14.00 -13.36 21.05
N SER A 14 12.80 -12.98 21.50
CA SER A 14 12.15 -13.53 22.70
C SER A 14 11.90 -15.03 22.62
N LYS A 15 11.91 -15.60 21.40
CA LYS A 15 11.71 -17.04 21.12
C LYS A 15 13.00 -17.74 20.70
N GLY A 16 14.16 -17.08 20.83
CA GLY A 16 15.46 -17.61 20.39
C GLY A 16 15.56 -17.75 18.88
N LYS A 17 14.79 -16.99 18.11
CA LYS A 17 14.79 -16.93 16.65
C LYS A 17 15.44 -15.65 16.15
N THR A 18 15.91 -15.70 14.91
CA THR A 18 16.48 -14.55 14.20
C THR A 18 15.65 -14.21 12.97
N ARG A 19 15.99 -13.13 12.31
CA ARG A 19 15.32 -12.71 11.06
C ARG A 19 15.43 -13.79 9.96
N SER A 20 16.51 -14.56 9.92
CA SER A 20 16.73 -15.65 8.96
C SER A 20 15.85 -16.89 9.18
N ASP A 21 15.23 -17.02 10.35
CA ASP A 21 14.29 -18.10 10.65
C ASP A 21 12.84 -17.78 10.24
N PHE A 22 12.61 -16.60 9.66
CA PHE A 22 11.29 -16.08 9.37
C PHE A 22 11.23 -15.45 7.98
N ASP A 23 10.30 -15.93 7.17
CA ASP A 23 10.04 -15.40 5.83
C ASP A 23 9.03 -14.23 5.92
N PHE A 24 9.50 -13.02 5.64
CA PHE A 24 8.71 -11.82 5.73
C PHE A 24 8.25 -11.36 4.36
N SER A 25 6.95 -11.53 4.08
CA SER A 25 6.32 -11.08 2.84
C SER A 25 5.64 -9.74 3.01
N ILE A 26 6.00 -8.78 2.16
CA ILE A 26 5.42 -7.43 2.14
C ILE A 26 4.40 -7.33 1.01
N SER A 27 3.15 -7.01 1.35
CA SER A 27 2.14 -6.64 0.36
C SER A 27 2.22 -5.14 0.10
N VAL A 28 2.41 -4.75 -1.17
CA VAL A 28 2.60 -3.36 -1.59
C VAL A 28 1.41 -2.94 -2.43
N MET A 29 0.63 -1.98 -1.94
CA MET A 29 -0.43 -1.35 -2.73
C MET A 29 0.22 -0.65 -3.92
N THR A 30 -0.23 -0.97 -5.13
CA THR A 30 0.47 -0.59 -6.36
C THR A 30 -0.49 0.07 -7.34
N ALA A 31 -0.18 1.29 -7.76
CA ALA A 31 -0.91 2.05 -8.77
C ALA A 31 -0.02 2.32 -9.98
N THR A 32 -0.32 1.63 -11.09
CA THR A 32 0.32 1.81 -12.40
C THR A 32 -0.63 1.30 -13.49
N GLY A 33 -0.32 1.52 -14.75
CA GLY A 33 -1.14 1.07 -15.88
C GLY A 33 -0.30 0.79 -17.14
N LEU A 34 -0.92 0.17 -18.14
CA LEU A 34 -0.33 -0.01 -19.48
C LEU A 34 -0.64 1.16 -20.41
N SER A 35 -1.50 2.09 -19.96
CA SER A 35 -1.87 3.34 -20.62
C SER A 35 -2.20 4.41 -19.59
N GLU A 36 -2.21 5.67 -20.01
CA GLU A 36 -2.65 6.78 -19.15
C GLU A 36 -4.05 6.56 -18.55
N GLU A 37 -4.98 6.06 -19.34
CA GLU A 37 -6.35 5.78 -18.87
C GLU A 37 -6.35 4.73 -17.74
N THR A 38 -5.61 3.64 -17.90
CA THR A 38 -5.55 2.57 -16.91
C THR A 38 -4.75 2.97 -15.68
N TYR A 39 -3.72 3.80 -15.85
CA TYR A 39 -2.98 4.42 -14.75
C TYR A 39 -3.88 5.30 -13.88
N GLN A 40 -4.67 6.20 -14.48
CA GLN A 40 -5.61 7.04 -13.73
C GLN A 40 -6.69 6.20 -13.02
N LYS A 41 -7.18 5.13 -13.63
CA LYS A 41 -8.08 4.17 -12.97
C LYS A 41 -7.40 3.49 -11.76
N ALA A 42 -6.13 3.12 -11.88
CA ALA A 42 -5.38 2.51 -10.79
C ALA A 42 -5.20 3.46 -9.60
N ILE A 43 -4.91 4.74 -9.85
CA ILE A 43 -4.86 5.79 -8.83
C ILE A 43 -6.19 5.87 -8.07
N GLN A 44 -7.31 5.99 -8.78
CA GLN A 44 -8.63 6.09 -8.16
C GLN A 44 -8.99 4.81 -7.37
N ALA A 45 -8.66 3.65 -7.89
CA ALA A 45 -8.87 2.37 -7.21
C ALA A 45 -8.03 2.26 -5.91
N CYS A 46 -6.77 2.69 -5.93
CA CYS A 46 -5.93 2.75 -4.74
C CYS A 46 -6.47 3.75 -3.71
N LYS A 47 -6.87 4.97 -4.13
CA LYS A 47 -7.50 5.95 -3.24
C LYS A 47 -8.77 5.39 -2.58
N SER A 48 -9.60 4.68 -3.35
CA SER A 48 -10.81 4.03 -2.82
C SER A 48 -10.45 2.94 -1.81
N GLY A 49 -9.45 2.12 -2.09
CA GLY A 49 -8.95 1.09 -1.16
C GLY A 49 -8.41 1.70 0.13
N ILE A 50 -7.60 2.76 0.04
CA ILE A 50 -7.08 3.49 1.21
C ILE A 50 -8.23 4.05 2.04
N ALA A 51 -9.21 4.70 1.41
CA ALA A 51 -10.38 5.27 2.09
C ALA A 51 -11.17 4.18 2.83
N PHE A 52 -11.36 3.02 2.21
CA PHE A 52 -12.02 1.87 2.83
C PHE A 52 -11.29 1.38 4.08
N TYR A 53 -10.00 1.09 3.99
CA TYR A 53 -9.21 0.65 5.14
C TYR A 53 -9.14 1.74 6.22
N ALA A 54 -8.86 2.97 5.84
CA ALA A 54 -8.75 4.10 6.74
C ALA A 54 -10.06 4.43 7.49
N SER A 55 -11.22 4.04 6.96
CA SER A 55 -12.51 4.16 7.65
C SER A 55 -12.65 3.23 8.86
N THR A 56 -11.85 2.17 8.92
CA THR A 56 -11.90 1.17 9.99
C THR A 56 -11.18 1.67 11.24
N PRO A 57 -11.79 1.62 12.45
CA PRO A 57 -11.16 2.14 13.66
C PRO A 57 -9.78 1.56 14.00
N ALA A 58 -9.53 0.30 13.62
CA ALA A 58 -8.23 -0.35 13.84
C ALA A 58 -7.05 0.31 13.09
N TYR A 59 -7.32 1.04 12.00
CA TYR A 59 -6.29 1.77 11.24
C TYR A 59 -6.04 3.20 11.72
N LYS A 60 -6.77 3.67 12.74
CA LYS A 60 -6.60 5.03 13.27
C LYS A 60 -5.15 5.31 13.67
N GLY A 61 -4.51 4.41 14.40
CA GLY A 61 -3.11 4.57 14.82
C GLY A 61 -2.12 4.66 13.64
N VAL A 62 -2.41 4.00 12.53
CA VAL A 62 -1.60 4.12 11.30
C VAL A 62 -1.74 5.53 10.72
N LEU A 63 -2.95 6.05 10.63
CA LEU A 63 -3.20 7.41 10.16
C LEU A 63 -2.57 8.47 11.07
N GLU A 64 -2.68 8.30 12.40
CA GLU A 64 -2.06 9.19 13.39
C GLU A 64 -0.54 9.27 13.22
N ALA A 65 0.11 8.13 12.96
CA ALA A 65 1.56 8.08 12.73
C ALA A 65 2.02 8.88 11.49
N HIS A 66 1.10 9.12 10.56
CA HIS A 66 1.35 9.91 9.33
C HIS A 66 0.69 11.30 9.35
N GLY A 67 0.14 11.75 10.47
CA GLY A 67 -0.48 13.07 10.59
C GLY A 67 -1.94 13.15 10.10
N TYR A 68 -2.57 12.02 9.76
CA TYR A 68 -3.94 11.94 9.23
C TYR A 68 -4.97 11.43 10.24
N GLY A 69 -4.70 11.50 11.54
CA GLY A 69 -5.56 10.92 12.58
C GLY A 69 -7.03 11.39 12.56
N ASP A 70 -7.27 12.65 12.22
CA ASP A 70 -8.62 13.23 12.13
C ASP A 70 -9.44 12.67 10.95
N LEU A 71 -8.78 12.14 9.93
CA LEU A 71 -9.43 11.61 8.73
C LEU A 71 -10.25 10.36 9.03
N GLN A 72 -9.79 9.50 9.97
CA GLN A 72 -10.44 8.23 10.30
C GLN A 72 -11.91 8.41 10.70
N GLY A 73 -12.20 9.32 11.64
CA GLY A 73 -13.56 9.55 12.11
C GLY A 73 -14.51 10.01 11.00
N ARG A 74 -14.02 10.88 10.11
CA ARG A 74 -14.78 11.38 8.96
C ARG A 74 -15.06 10.25 7.94
N LEU A 75 -14.06 9.44 7.61
CA LEU A 75 -14.23 8.30 6.71
C LEU A 75 -15.17 7.25 7.30
N ASN A 76 -15.07 6.97 8.61
CA ASN A 76 -15.99 6.04 9.28
C ASN A 76 -17.44 6.50 9.21
N LEU A 77 -17.72 7.79 9.38
CA LEU A 77 -19.06 8.34 9.24
C LEU A 77 -19.59 8.17 7.81
N LEU A 78 -18.82 8.57 6.82
CA LEU A 78 -19.19 8.46 5.40
C LEU A 78 -19.39 7.00 4.96
N SER A 79 -18.60 6.07 5.48
CA SER A 79 -18.77 4.64 5.19
C SER A 79 -20.11 4.08 5.68
N LYS A 80 -20.57 4.52 6.86
CA LYS A 80 -21.89 4.16 7.40
C LYS A 80 -23.04 4.75 6.60
N GLU A 81 -22.81 5.88 5.94
CA GLU A 81 -23.77 6.54 5.05
C GLU A 81 -23.72 6.00 3.61
N GLY A 82 -22.78 5.11 3.30
CA GLY A 82 -22.60 4.56 1.94
C GLY A 82 -22.01 5.56 0.93
N LYS A 83 -21.37 6.62 1.40
CA LYS A 83 -20.82 7.71 0.58
C LYS A 83 -19.41 7.43 0.08
N TRP A 84 -19.23 6.31 -0.61
CA TRP A 84 -17.92 5.80 -1.06
C TRP A 84 -17.15 6.77 -1.96
N GLY A 85 -17.85 7.48 -2.85
CA GLY A 85 -17.23 8.49 -3.73
C GLY A 85 -16.67 9.67 -2.95
N GLU A 86 -17.40 10.16 -1.93
CA GLU A 86 -16.93 11.24 -1.06
C GLU A 86 -15.70 10.80 -0.24
N MET A 87 -15.68 9.55 0.24
CA MET A 87 -14.55 9.00 0.96
C MET A 87 -13.28 8.98 0.08
N THR A 88 -13.40 8.53 -1.17
CA THR A 88 -12.29 8.47 -2.12
C THR A 88 -11.70 9.86 -2.37
N SER A 89 -12.54 10.88 -2.48
CA SER A 89 -12.10 12.27 -2.71
C SER A 89 -11.37 12.91 -1.52
N LEU A 90 -11.45 12.32 -0.34
CA LEU A 90 -10.70 12.76 0.85
C LEU A 90 -9.25 12.25 0.90
N ILE A 91 -8.90 11.32 0.04
CA ILE A 91 -7.53 10.81 -0.06
C ILE A 91 -6.77 11.68 -1.04
N ASP A 92 -5.90 12.52 -0.51
CA ASP A 92 -5.00 13.35 -1.32
C ASP A 92 -3.83 12.54 -1.90
N ASP A 93 -3.04 13.18 -2.74
CA ASP A 93 -1.91 12.51 -3.39
C ASP A 93 -0.76 12.26 -2.41
N GLU A 94 -0.62 13.05 -1.36
CA GLU A 94 0.41 12.85 -0.34
C GLU A 94 0.13 11.56 0.45
N LEU A 95 -1.10 11.35 0.92
CA LEU A 95 -1.49 10.13 1.59
C LEU A 95 -1.44 8.92 0.65
N LEU A 96 -1.87 9.08 -0.61
CA LEU A 96 -1.75 8.04 -1.62
C LEU A 96 -0.30 7.58 -1.76
N ASN A 97 0.65 8.51 -1.98
CA ASN A 97 2.06 8.20 -2.15
C ASN A 97 2.76 7.69 -0.88
N THR A 98 2.20 8.01 0.30
CA THR A 98 2.67 7.46 1.58
C THR A 98 2.31 5.98 1.71
N VAL A 99 1.11 5.59 1.30
CA VAL A 99 0.56 4.23 1.49
C VAL A 99 0.85 3.32 0.30
N ALA A 100 0.80 3.85 -0.92
CA ALA A 100 0.97 3.11 -2.16
C ALA A 100 2.28 3.45 -2.88
N VAL A 101 2.72 2.55 -3.76
CA VAL A 101 3.72 2.87 -4.78
C VAL A 101 2.97 3.25 -6.05
N VAL A 102 3.24 4.46 -6.53
CA VAL A 102 2.55 5.06 -7.67
C VAL A 102 3.57 5.45 -8.72
N ALA A 103 3.42 4.95 -9.95
CA ALA A 103 4.22 5.36 -11.10
C ALA A 103 3.45 5.11 -12.40
N GLU A 104 3.79 5.85 -13.46
CA GLU A 104 3.06 5.80 -14.72
C GLU A 104 3.23 4.45 -15.43
N THR A 105 4.40 3.87 -15.34
CA THR A 105 4.73 2.62 -16.05
C THR A 105 5.02 1.46 -15.10
N PRO A 106 4.80 0.20 -15.54
CA PRO A 106 5.16 -1.00 -14.79
C PRO A 106 6.64 -1.07 -14.39
N GLU A 107 7.53 -0.56 -15.23
CA GLU A 107 8.96 -0.55 -15.00
C GLU A 107 9.31 0.44 -13.88
N GLU A 108 8.81 1.65 -13.94
CA GLU A 108 9.03 2.68 -12.91
C GLU A 108 8.46 2.25 -11.54
N VAL A 109 7.27 1.63 -11.53
CA VAL A 109 6.68 1.15 -10.27
C VAL A 109 7.51 0.01 -9.69
N ALA A 110 8.07 -0.87 -10.53
CA ALA A 110 8.96 -1.93 -10.07
C ALA A 110 10.25 -1.38 -9.46
N ASP A 111 10.85 -0.37 -10.08
CA ASP A 111 12.04 0.30 -9.55
C ASP A 111 11.77 1.00 -8.21
N GLU A 112 10.64 1.68 -8.09
CA GLU A 112 10.27 2.33 -6.81
C GLU A 112 9.94 1.29 -5.72
N ILE A 113 9.34 0.16 -6.06
CA ILE A 113 9.15 -0.96 -5.13
C ILE A 113 10.50 -1.51 -4.65
N LYS A 114 11.44 -1.78 -5.56
CA LYS A 114 12.79 -2.22 -5.21
C LYS A 114 13.45 -1.23 -4.27
N LYS A 115 13.45 0.04 -4.61
CA LYS A 115 14.04 1.12 -3.82
C LYS A 115 13.47 1.21 -2.40
N ARG A 116 12.15 1.04 -2.22
CA ARG A 116 11.49 1.15 -0.90
C ARG A 116 11.62 -0.09 -0.05
N TYR A 117 11.67 -1.29 -0.65
CA TYR A 117 11.40 -2.52 0.09
C TYR A 117 12.44 -3.63 -0.04
N SER A 118 13.48 -3.48 -0.90
CA SER A 118 14.49 -4.55 -1.12
C SER A 118 15.17 -5.03 0.15
N ASP A 119 15.39 -4.13 1.11
CA ASP A 119 16.09 -4.43 2.37
C ASP A 119 15.13 -4.75 3.53
N GLN A 120 13.81 -4.81 3.26
CA GLN A 120 12.80 -4.87 4.32
C GLN A 120 12.08 -6.21 4.41
N GLY A 121 12.06 -6.98 3.33
CA GLY A 121 11.37 -8.25 3.27
C GLY A 121 12.03 -9.26 2.35
N ASP A 122 11.69 -10.52 2.52
CA ASP A 122 12.21 -11.61 1.69
C ASP A 122 11.38 -11.80 0.42
N ARG A 123 10.12 -11.37 0.48
CA ARG A 123 9.19 -11.41 -0.64
C ARG A 123 8.38 -10.13 -0.74
N ILE A 124 8.11 -9.71 -1.96
CA ILE A 124 7.24 -8.57 -2.27
C ILE A 124 6.09 -9.05 -3.13
N THR A 125 4.89 -8.67 -2.75
CA THR A 125 3.66 -8.97 -3.48
C THR A 125 2.98 -7.66 -3.88
N PRO A 126 3.12 -7.21 -5.14
CA PRO A 126 2.35 -6.07 -5.63
C PRO A 126 0.85 -6.37 -5.57
N ALA A 127 0.08 -5.48 -4.97
CA ALA A 127 -1.36 -5.56 -4.86
C ALA A 127 -2.01 -4.51 -5.76
N PHE A 128 -2.70 -4.96 -6.81
CA PHE A 128 -3.40 -4.09 -7.76
C PHE A 128 -4.87 -4.01 -7.40
N TYR A 129 -5.41 -2.81 -7.36
CA TYR A 129 -6.82 -2.51 -7.06
C TYR A 129 -7.65 -2.24 -8.33
N SER A 130 -6.99 -2.12 -9.48
CA SER A 130 -7.60 -2.09 -10.80
C SER A 130 -7.28 -3.37 -11.55
N GLY A 131 -8.27 -3.96 -12.23
CA GLY A 131 -8.04 -5.13 -13.08
C GLY A 131 -7.59 -4.69 -14.46
N GLU A 132 -6.36 -5.06 -14.86
CA GLU A 132 -5.87 -4.88 -16.21
C GLU A 132 -5.10 -6.13 -16.64
N GLU A 133 -5.50 -6.74 -17.76
CA GLU A 133 -4.87 -7.97 -18.26
C GLU A 133 -3.40 -7.71 -18.63
N GLY A 134 -2.51 -8.58 -18.19
CA GLY A 134 -1.07 -8.48 -18.47
C GLY A 134 -0.29 -7.55 -17.54
N LEU A 135 -0.93 -6.62 -16.83
CA LEU A 135 -0.25 -5.66 -15.96
C LEU A 135 0.59 -6.35 -14.87
N ALA A 136 -0.01 -7.29 -14.14
CA ALA A 136 0.68 -8.00 -13.06
C ALA A 136 1.92 -8.75 -13.59
N SER A 137 1.79 -9.42 -14.72
CA SER A 137 2.91 -10.15 -15.35
C SER A 137 4.06 -9.20 -15.72
N ARG A 138 3.75 -8.01 -16.23
CA ARG A 138 4.76 -7.03 -16.63
C ARG A 138 5.48 -6.43 -15.42
N VAL A 139 4.77 -6.06 -14.37
CA VAL A 139 5.38 -5.58 -13.11
C VAL A 139 6.24 -6.67 -12.47
N ILE A 140 5.76 -7.91 -12.41
CA ILE A 140 6.53 -9.03 -11.84
C ILE A 140 7.80 -9.31 -12.66
N SER A 141 7.73 -9.22 -14.01
CA SER A 141 8.91 -9.34 -14.86
C SER A 141 9.94 -8.25 -14.53
N ALA A 142 9.50 -6.99 -14.50
CA ALA A 142 10.37 -5.85 -14.17
C ALA A 142 10.97 -5.91 -12.75
N LEU A 143 10.28 -6.55 -11.80
CA LEU A 143 10.81 -6.77 -10.45
C LEU A 143 11.94 -7.81 -10.40
N ARG A 144 12.02 -8.72 -11.39
CA ARG A 144 13.02 -9.79 -11.47
C ARG A 144 14.29 -9.40 -12.22
N ASP A 145 14.21 -8.39 -13.07
CA ASP A 145 15.33 -7.80 -13.82
C ASP A 145 16.17 -6.89 -12.91
#